data_0fd1dcb29016c46693b4201c0cbe096a
#
_entry.id   0fd1dcb29016c46693b4201c0cbe096a
#
_cell.length_a   1.000
_cell.length_b   1.000
_cell.length_c   1.000
_cell.angle_alpha   90.00
_cell.angle_beta   90.00
_cell.angle_gamma   90.00
#
_symmetry.space_group_name_H-M   'P 1'
#
loop_
_entity.id
_entity.type
_entity.pdbx_description
1 polymer ?
#
loop_
_entity_poly.entity_id
_entity_poly.type
_entity_poly.pdbx_seq_one_letter_code
_entity_poly.pdbx_strand_id
1 'polypeptide(L)'
;MPVDDHERDEDRELQELLGEVRVVLPGVTVLFAFLLSLPFTARFGSLTAAQRGAFFVAFLSTAVAIVFLVGEVAYHRLRGHPYDKPQMIRTATRQTVTAVVLFGTALVAVVFLVTDVLYAGAASISVTSVLALLAIVVWFTVPLSRRQREGGEERNAADR
;
A
#
# COMPACT_ATOMS: atom_id res chain seq x y z
N MET A 1 -32.02 20.47 12.45
CA MET A 1 -30.68 21.01 12.71
C MET A 1 -29.89 20.79 11.44
N PRO A 2 -29.32 21.81 10.77
CA PRO A 2 -28.47 21.56 9.62
C PRO A 2 -27.23 20.83 10.13
N VAL A 3 -26.94 19.68 9.55
CA VAL A 3 -25.68 18.95 9.76
C VAL A 3 -24.59 19.83 9.20
N ASP A 4 -23.59 20.13 10.02
CA ASP A 4 -22.48 21.03 9.67
C ASP A 4 -21.75 20.49 8.44
N ASP A 5 -21.42 21.35 7.49
CA ASP A 5 -20.76 20.93 6.24
C ASP A 5 -19.41 20.22 6.53
N HIS A 6 -18.75 20.58 7.62
CA HIS A 6 -17.55 19.88 8.13
C HIS A 6 -17.80 18.41 8.52
N GLU A 7 -18.93 18.09 9.16
CA GLU A 7 -19.26 16.71 9.50
C GLU A 7 -19.50 15.84 8.25
N ARG A 8 -20.06 16.44 7.20
CA ARG A 8 -20.29 15.73 5.93
C ARG A 8 -19.02 15.45 5.18
N ASP A 9 -18.06 16.38 5.18
CA ASP A 9 -16.77 16.20 4.51
C ASP A 9 -15.94 15.14 5.22
N GLU A 10 -15.92 15.12 6.56
CA GLU A 10 -15.22 14.08 7.33
C GLU A 10 -15.83 12.68 7.14
N ASP A 11 -17.15 12.57 7.08
CA ASP A 11 -17.83 11.29 6.83
C ASP A 11 -17.54 10.78 5.41
N ARG A 12 -17.38 11.67 4.45
CA ARG A 12 -17.03 11.35 3.08
C ARG A 12 -15.59 10.86 2.96
N GLU A 13 -14.63 11.53 3.59
CA GLU A 13 -13.23 11.08 3.66
C GLU A 13 -13.11 9.69 4.31
N LEU A 14 -13.87 9.43 5.36
CA LEU A 14 -13.90 8.12 6.00
C LEU A 14 -14.46 7.03 5.09
N GLN A 15 -15.52 7.32 4.34
CA GLN A 15 -16.11 6.38 3.39
C GLN A 15 -15.16 6.09 2.22
N GLU A 16 -14.42 7.08 1.75
CA GLU A 16 -13.42 6.94 0.70
C GLU A 16 -12.26 6.04 1.17
N LEU A 17 -11.71 6.28 2.36
CA LEU A 17 -10.66 5.45 2.95
C LEU A 17 -11.09 3.99 3.15
N LEU A 18 -12.30 3.76 3.66
CA LEU A 18 -12.85 2.41 3.82
C LEU A 18 -13.09 1.72 2.47
N GLY A 19 -13.43 2.50 1.43
CA GLY A 19 -13.55 2.04 0.06
C GLY A 19 -12.20 1.55 -0.51
N GLU A 20 -11.13 2.29 -0.27
CA GLU A 20 -9.77 1.93 -0.71
C GLU A 20 -9.28 0.64 -0.07
N VAL A 21 -9.43 0.49 1.24
CA VAL A 21 -9.05 -0.74 1.97
C VAL A 21 -9.81 -1.95 1.42
N ARG A 22 -11.08 -1.80 1.11
CA ARG A 22 -11.93 -2.86 0.57
C ARG A 22 -11.45 -3.37 -0.79
N VAL A 23 -10.81 -2.53 -1.60
CA VAL A 23 -10.26 -2.92 -2.90
C VAL A 23 -8.88 -3.55 -2.74
N VAL A 24 -8.02 -3.00 -1.88
CA VAL A 24 -6.63 -3.43 -1.71
C VAL A 24 -6.53 -4.75 -0.95
N LEU A 25 -7.35 -4.94 0.09
CA LEU A 25 -7.29 -6.10 0.98
C LEU A 25 -7.42 -7.46 0.25
N PRO A 26 -8.36 -7.67 -0.70
CA PRO A 26 -8.41 -8.91 -1.48
C PRO A 26 -7.13 -9.18 -2.27
N GLY A 27 -6.56 -8.17 -2.90
CA GLY A 27 -5.32 -8.31 -3.66
C GLY A 27 -4.14 -8.75 -2.79
N VAL A 28 -3.98 -8.11 -1.64
CA VAL A 28 -2.92 -8.47 -0.66
C VAL A 28 -3.13 -9.88 -0.13
N THR A 29 -4.38 -10.25 0.20
CA THR A 29 -4.71 -11.58 0.73
C THR A 29 -4.45 -12.69 -0.28
N VAL A 30 -4.79 -12.48 -1.55
CA VAL A 30 -4.51 -13.44 -2.63
C VAL A 30 -3.00 -13.62 -2.82
N LEU A 31 -2.24 -12.54 -2.84
CA LEU A 31 -0.77 -12.61 -2.91
C LEU A 31 -0.19 -13.36 -1.72
N PHE A 32 -0.67 -13.10 -0.52
CA PHE A 32 -0.22 -13.78 0.69
C PHE A 32 -0.51 -15.29 0.64
N ALA A 33 -1.71 -15.68 0.23
CA ALA A 33 -2.09 -17.08 0.07
C ALA A 33 -1.20 -17.81 -0.94
N PHE A 34 -0.87 -17.15 -2.06
CA PHE A 34 0.06 -17.67 -3.04
C PHE A 34 1.48 -17.85 -2.44
N LEU A 35 1.97 -16.84 -1.73
CA LEU A 35 3.28 -16.93 -1.07
C LEU A 35 3.34 -18.03 -0.03
N LEU A 36 2.25 -18.27 0.73
CA LEU A 36 2.17 -19.38 1.67
C LEU A 36 2.29 -20.75 0.99
N SER A 37 1.87 -20.89 -0.25
CA SER A 37 1.93 -22.16 -1.00
C SER A 37 3.32 -22.47 -1.55
N LEU A 38 4.15 -21.45 -1.83
CA LEU A 38 5.46 -21.61 -2.48
C LEU A 38 6.44 -22.53 -1.74
N PRO A 39 6.58 -22.47 -0.39
CA PRO A 39 7.50 -23.34 0.35
C PRO A 39 7.21 -24.84 0.21
N PHE A 40 5.97 -25.19 -0.13
CA PHE A 40 5.53 -26.58 -0.31
C PHE A 40 5.73 -27.09 -1.74
N THR A 41 6.24 -26.26 -2.64
CA THR A 41 6.55 -26.68 -4.01
C THR A 41 7.91 -27.35 -4.08
N ALA A 42 8.07 -28.35 -4.96
CA ALA A 42 9.32 -29.06 -5.18
C ALA A 42 10.49 -28.10 -5.57
N ARG A 43 10.17 -26.98 -6.18
CA ARG A 43 11.14 -25.99 -6.65
C ARG A 43 11.72 -25.10 -5.57
N PHE A 44 11.06 -24.99 -4.43
CA PHE A 44 11.50 -24.09 -3.34
C PHE A 44 12.88 -24.46 -2.79
N GLY A 45 13.19 -25.76 -2.73
CA GLY A 45 14.49 -26.27 -2.28
C GLY A 45 15.66 -25.86 -3.19
N SER A 46 15.40 -25.61 -4.48
CA SER A 46 16.42 -25.24 -5.49
C SER A 46 16.64 -23.73 -5.64
N LEU A 47 15.89 -22.90 -4.90
CA LEU A 47 16.04 -21.44 -4.95
C LEU A 47 17.44 -21.02 -4.46
N THR A 48 18.02 -20.03 -5.11
CA THR A 48 19.25 -19.35 -4.68
C THR A 48 19.03 -18.56 -3.39
N ALA A 49 20.11 -18.14 -2.74
CA ALA A 49 20.02 -17.29 -1.54
C ALA A 49 19.30 -15.96 -1.82
N ALA A 50 19.54 -15.35 -2.98
CA ALA A 50 18.87 -14.10 -3.39
C ALA A 50 17.36 -14.32 -3.58
N GLN A 51 16.96 -15.40 -4.27
CA GLN A 51 15.57 -15.75 -4.49
C GLN A 51 14.83 -16.04 -3.18
N ARG A 52 15.46 -16.77 -2.25
CA ARG A 52 14.89 -16.99 -0.90
C ARG A 52 14.75 -15.68 -0.11
N GLY A 53 15.73 -14.80 -0.23
CA GLY A 53 15.66 -13.46 0.37
C GLY A 53 14.49 -12.64 -0.18
N ALA A 54 14.32 -12.62 -1.49
CA ALA A 54 13.19 -11.95 -2.14
C ALA A 54 11.84 -12.56 -1.71
N PHE A 55 11.74 -13.88 -1.66
CA PHE A 55 10.57 -14.57 -1.12
C PHE A 55 10.26 -14.11 0.32
N PHE A 56 11.26 -14.10 1.19
CA PHE A 56 11.08 -13.72 2.58
C PHE A 56 10.63 -12.26 2.72
N VAL A 57 11.24 -11.35 1.96
CA VAL A 57 10.82 -9.94 1.91
C VAL A 57 9.37 -9.81 1.45
N ALA A 58 8.99 -10.48 0.36
CA ALA A 58 7.63 -10.47 -0.15
C ALA A 58 6.62 -10.99 0.88
N PHE A 59 6.93 -12.15 1.48
CA PHE A 59 6.08 -12.80 2.46
C PHE A 59 5.88 -11.93 3.71
N LEU A 60 6.95 -11.42 4.29
CA LEU A 60 6.89 -10.59 5.49
C LEU A 60 6.18 -9.26 5.22
N SER A 61 6.51 -8.59 4.10
CA SER A 61 5.87 -7.33 3.73
C SER A 61 4.37 -7.49 3.52
N THR A 62 3.94 -8.58 2.88
CA THR A 62 2.51 -8.87 2.67
C THR A 62 1.82 -9.17 4.00
N ALA A 63 2.43 -9.97 4.88
CA ALA A 63 1.87 -10.27 6.20
C ALA A 63 1.68 -8.99 7.04
N VAL A 64 2.69 -8.14 7.08
CA VAL A 64 2.64 -6.88 7.83
C VAL A 64 1.61 -5.91 7.20
N ALA A 65 1.50 -5.85 5.87
CA ALA A 65 0.48 -5.05 5.19
C ALA A 65 -0.94 -5.48 5.60
N ILE A 66 -1.21 -6.78 5.68
CA ILE A 66 -2.50 -7.31 6.16
C ILE A 66 -2.78 -6.86 7.61
N VAL A 67 -1.77 -6.92 8.48
CA VAL A 67 -1.93 -6.47 9.88
C VAL A 67 -2.34 -5.00 9.95
N PHE A 68 -1.72 -4.13 9.14
CA PHE A 68 -2.09 -2.71 9.09
C PHE A 68 -3.51 -2.50 8.55
N LEU A 69 -3.87 -3.16 7.44
CA LEU A 69 -5.20 -3.04 6.84
C LEU A 69 -6.32 -3.56 7.75
N VAL A 70 -6.10 -4.70 8.40
CA VAL A 70 -7.07 -5.26 9.37
C VAL A 70 -7.12 -4.41 10.64
N GLY A 71 -5.95 -3.91 11.08
CA GLY A 71 -5.84 -3.03 12.24
C GLY A 71 -6.67 -1.75 12.09
N GLU A 72 -6.73 -1.18 10.89
CA GLU A 72 -7.56 -0.02 10.58
C GLU A 72 -9.05 -0.31 10.79
N VAL A 73 -9.52 -1.44 10.25
CA VAL A 73 -10.93 -1.88 10.42
C VAL A 73 -11.25 -2.16 11.90
N ALA A 74 -10.33 -2.78 12.63
CA ALA A 74 -10.49 -3.08 14.05
C ALA A 74 -10.53 -1.80 14.89
N TYR A 75 -9.66 -0.83 14.58
CA TYR A 75 -9.60 0.46 15.27
C TYR A 75 -10.94 1.23 15.17
N HIS A 76 -11.56 1.24 13.99
CA HIS A 76 -12.88 1.85 13.78
C HIS A 76 -14.00 1.16 14.61
N ARG A 77 -13.95 -0.15 14.76
CA ARG A 77 -14.96 -0.89 15.55
C ARG A 77 -14.80 -0.71 17.06
N LEU A 78 -13.57 -0.57 17.54
CA LEU A 78 -13.30 -0.48 18.99
C LEU A 78 -13.54 0.92 19.58
N ARG A 79 -13.48 1.97 18.76
CA ARG A 79 -13.66 3.36 19.19
C ARG A 79 -15.05 3.93 18.91
N GLY A 80 -16.11 3.23 19.27
CA GLY A 80 -17.52 3.57 19.01
C GLY A 80 -18.08 4.91 19.55
N HIS A 81 -17.26 5.96 19.78
CA HIS A 81 -17.70 7.31 20.17
C HIS A 81 -16.83 8.42 19.52
N PRO A 82 -17.43 9.56 19.13
CA PRO A 82 -16.83 10.60 18.32
C PRO A 82 -16.03 11.59 19.18
N TYR A 83 -14.84 11.22 19.63
CA TYR A 83 -13.89 12.13 20.22
C TYR A 83 -12.56 12.07 19.46
N ASP A 84 -12.12 13.21 18.91
CA ASP A 84 -10.91 13.40 18.10
C ASP A 84 -10.90 12.80 16.68
N LYS A 85 -11.88 13.15 15.84
CA LYS A 85 -11.90 12.83 14.41
C LYS A 85 -10.59 13.17 13.67
N PRO A 86 -9.93 14.34 13.86
CA PRO A 86 -8.70 14.68 13.13
C PRO A 86 -7.51 13.76 13.42
N GLN A 87 -7.35 13.28 14.64
CA GLN A 87 -6.29 12.33 14.98
C GLN A 87 -6.54 10.96 14.38
N MET A 88 -7.80 10.55 14.29
CA MET A 88 -8.22 9.28 13.72
C MET A 88 -7.91 9.22 12.23
N ILE A 89 -8.26 10.26 11.48
CA ILE A 89 -7.98 10.37 10.03
C ILE A 89 -6.48 10.31 9.76
N ARG A 90 -5.66 11.05 10.52
CA ARG A 90 -4.19 11.01 10.37
C ARG A 90 -3.59 9.63 10.64
N THR A 91 -4.12 8.92 11.63
CA THR A 91 -3.63 7.57 11.96
C THR A 91 -4.02 6.56 10.90
N ALA A 92 -5.28 6.59 10.45
CA ALA A 92 -5.79 5.76 9.36
C ALA A 92 -4.99 5.99 8.08
N THR A 93 -4.81 7.25 7.65
CA THR A 93 -4.02 7.58 6.45
C THR A 93 -2.59 7.04 6.53
N ARG A 94 -1.92 7.16 7.69
CA ARG A 94 -0.57 6.61 7.87
C ARG A 94 -0.54 5.09 7.77
N GLN A 95 -1.52 4.40 8.35
CA GLN A 95 -1.63 2.94 8.29
C GLN A 95 -1.86 2.47 6.86
N THR A 96 -2.80 3.09 6.14
CA THR A 96 -3.08 2.79 4.73
C THR A 96 -1.85 3.03 3.85
N VAL A 97 -1.19 4.18 3.97
CA VAL A 97 0.04 4.48 3.20
C VAL A 97 1.13 3.45 3.50
N THR A 98 1.32 3.09 4.77
CA THR A 98 2.31 2.06 5.15
C THR A 98 1.96 0.71 4.54
N ALA A 99 0.70 0.30 4.57
CA ALA A 99 0.24 -0.95 3.97
C ALA A 99 0.45 -0.97 2.45
N VAL A 100 0.16 0.15 1.75
CA VAL A 100 0.37 0.29 0.30
C VAL A 100 1.86 0.19 -0.04
N VAL A 101 2.75 0.85 0.72
CA VAL A 101 4.22 0.76 0.53
C VAL A 101 4.71 -0.68 0.73
N LEU A 102 4.24 -1.36 1.77
CA LEU A 102 4.59 -2.75 2.04
C LEU A 102 4.08 -3.68 0.93
N PHE A 103 2.86 -3.46 0.46
CA PHE A 103 2.30 -4.22 -0.66
C PHE A 103 3.10 -4.01 -1.95
N GLY A 104 3.50 -2.78 -2.25
CA GLY A 104 4.37 -2.48 -3.38
C GLY A 104 5.74 -3.14 -3.27
N THR A 105 6.33 -3.13 -2.09
CA THR A 105 7.58 -3.84 -1.82
C THR A 105 7.43 -5.33 -2.07
N ALA A 106 6.32 -5.93 -1.62
CA ALA A 106 6.01 -7.33 -1.86
C ALA A 106 5.87 -7.64 -3.35
N LEU A 107 5.14 -6.79 -4.12
CA LEU A 107 4.99 -6.96 -5.56
C LEU A 107 6.34 -6.91 -6.29
N VAL A 108 7.19 -5.94 -5.97
CA VAL A 108 8.53 -5.83 -6.56
C VAL A 108 9.37 -7.07 -6.25
N ALA A 109 9.34 -7.54 -5.01
CA ALA A 109 10.09 -8.72 -4.60
C ALA A 109 9.58 -10.01 -5.26
N VAL A 110 8.25 -10.15 -5.44
CA VAL A 110 7.66 -11.30 -6.17
C VAL A 110 8.03 -11.26 -7.64
N VAL A 111 7.96 -10.10 -8.28
CA VAL A 111 8.34 -9.96 -9.69
C VAL A 111 9.83 -10.26 -9.88
N PHE A 112 10.70 -9.80 -8.98
CA PHE A 112 12.10 -10.21 -8.99
C PHE A 112 12.25 -11.72 -8.87
N LEU A 113 11.61 -12.33 -7.89
CA LEU A 113 11.68 -13.78 -7.66
C LEU A 113 11.26 -14.57 -8.90
N VAL A 114 10.11 -14.24 -9.48
CA VAL A 114 9.56 -14.94 -10.63
C VAL A 114 10.44 -14.74 -11.87
N THR A 115 10.85 -13.51 -12.14
CA THR A 115 11.70 -13.22 -13.32
C THR A 115 13.09 -13.81 -13.19
N ASP A 116 13.65 -13.85 -12.00
CA ASP A 116 14.98 -14.44 -11.77
C ASP A 116 14.96 -15.96 -11.87
N VAL A 117 13.88 -16.61 -11.45
CA VAL A 117 13.68 -18.06 -11.63
C VAL A 117 13.51 -18.44 -13.10
N LEU A 118 12.89 -17.57 -13.92
CA LEU A 118 12.58 -17.87 -15.32
C LEU A 118 13.73 -17.49 -16.26
N TYR A 119 14.35 -16.33 -16.06
CA TYR A 119 15.28 -15.74 -17.04
C TYR A 119 16.68 -15.53 -16.49
N ALA A 120 16.86 -15.38 -15.18
CA ALA A 120 18.10 -15.06 -14.48
C ALA A 120 18.87 -13.81 -15.01
N GLY A 121 19.76 -13.25 -14.19
CA GLY A 121 20.69 -12.22 -14.62
C GLY A 121 20.09 -10.85 -14.94
N ALA A 122 20.55 -10.21 -16.02
CA ALA A 122 20.21 -8.83 -16.33
C ALA A 122 18.72 -8.59 -16.60
N ALA A 123 18.00 -9.58 -17.12
CA ALA A 123 16.56 -9.46 -17.41
C ALA A 123 15.73 -9.30 -16.13
N SER A 124 16.02 -10.07 -15.09
CA SER A 124 15.30 -9.97 -13.81
C SER A 124 15.52 -8.61 -13.15
N ILE A 125 16.74 -8.11 -13.17
CA ILE A 125 17.08 -6.79 -12.61
C ILE A 125 16.37 -5.67 -13.40
N SER A 126 16.39 -5.73 -14.73
CA SER A 126 15.76 -4.70 -15.58
C SER A 126 14.25 -4.63 -15.36
N VAL A 127 13.55 -5.75 -15.41
CA VAL A 127 12.09 -5.81 -15.22
C VAL A 127 11.71 -5.31 -13.83
N THR A 128 12.44 -5.78 -12.81
CA THR A 128 12.18 -5.38 -11.42
C THR A 128 12.43 -3.89 -11.20
N SER A 129 13.52 -3.34 -11.77
CA SER A 129 13.83 -1.91 -11.68
C SER A 129 12.79 -1.04 -12.35
N VAL A 130 12.30 -1.43 -13.53
CA VAL A 130 11.23 -0.71 -14.24
C VAL A 130 9.95 -0.72 -13.41
N LEU A 131 9.56 -1.88 -12.86
CA LEU A 131 8.38 -1.96 -12.01
C LEU A 131 8.51 -1.12 -10.74
N ALA A 132 9.66 -1.18 -10.08
CA ALA A 132 9.93 -0.39 -8.86
C ALA A 132 9.85 1.11 -9.17
N LEU A 133 10.46 1.56 -10.26
CA LEU A 133 10.42 2.95 -10.70
C LEU A 133 8.98 3.38 -11.01
N LEU A 134 8.23 2.56 -11.75
CA LEU A 134 6.84 2.82 -12.06
C LEU A 134 5.98 2.98 -10.79
N ALA A 135 6.16 2.07 -9.82
CA ALA A 135 5.45 2.14 -8.55
C ALA A 135 5.78 3.44 -7.79
N ILE A 136 7.06 3.82 -7.73
CA ILE A 136 7.49 5.07 -7.08
C ILE A 136 6.88 6.28 -7.78
N VAL A 137 6.90 6.33 -9.11
CA VAL A 137 6.36 7.46 -9.88
C VAL A 137 4.85 7.57 -9.68
N VAL A 138 4.11 6.47 -9.84
CA VAL A 138 2.64 6.50 -9.76
C VAL A 138 2.16 6.78 -8.34
N TRP A 139 2.78 6.18 -7.33
CA TRP A 139 2.26 6.25 -5.96
C TRP A 139 2.78 7.44 -5.16
N PHE A 140 3.94 8.00 -5.53
CA PHE A 140 4.53 9.10 -4.77
C PHE A 140 4.64 10.39 -5.59
N THR A 141 5.14 10.32 -6.82
CA THR A 141 5.42 11.54 -7.58
C THR A 141 4.13 12.23 -8.06
N VAL A 142 3.14 11.46 -8.52
CA VAL A 142 1.88 12.01 -9.02
C VAL A 142 1.08 12.72 -7.92
N PRO A 143 0.82 12.14 -6.73
CA PRO A 143 0.06 12.83 -5.69
C PRO A 143 0.81 14.03 -5.09
N LEU A 144 2.15 13.94 -4.95
CA LEU A 144 2.94 15.05 -4.42
C LEU A 144 2.97 16.26 -5.37
N SER A 145 3.02 16.03 -6.68
CA SER A 145 3.01 17.11 -7.67
C SER A 145 1.66 17.83 -7.75
N ARG A 146 0.56 17.15 -7.49
CA ARG A 146 -0.78 17.76 -7.43
C ARG A 146 -0.93 18.68 -6.22
N ARG A 147 -0.50 18.26 -5.04
CA ARG A 147 -0.52 19.10 -3.82
C ARG A 147 0.26 20.40 -3.95
N GLN A 148 1.39 20.36 -4.68
CA GLN A 148 2.20 21.57 -4.90
C GLN A 148 1.55 22.56 -5.86
N ARG A 149 0.74 22.11 -6.82
CA ARG A 149 0.01 22.97 -7.76
C ARG A 149 -1.18 23.67 -7.09
N GLU A 150 -1.94 22.95 -6.28
CA GLU A 150 -3.08 23.50 -5.53
C GLU A 150 -2.62 24.57 -4.52
N GLY A 151 -1.58 24.33 -3.75
CA GLY A 151 -1.01 25.32 -2.82
C GLY A 151 -0.35 26.52 -3.50
N GLY A 152 0.06 26.41 -4.77
CA GLY A 152 0.57 27.52 -5.58
C GLY A 152 -0.55 28.43 -6.13
N GLU A 153 -1.69 27.85 -6.48
CA GLU A 153 -2.86 28.58 -6.96
C GLU A 153 -3.56 29.38 -5.85
N GLU A 154 -3.70 28.78 -4.65
CA GLU A 154 -4.24 29.47 -3.47
C GLU A 154 -3.39 30.68 -3.07
N ARG A 155 -2.06 30.54 -3.10
CA ARG A 155 -1.14 31.63 -2.78
C ARG A 155 -1.20 32.77 -3.79
N ASN A 156 -1.38 32.46 -5.07
CA ASN A 156 -1.52 33.45 -6.15
C ASN A 156 -2.90 34.12 -6.14
N ALA A 157 -3.93 33.47 -5.62
CA ALA A 157 -5.26 34.03 -5.46
C ALA A 157 -5.33 34.99 -4.24
N ALA A 158 -4.57 34.73 -3.19
CA ALA A 158 -4.50 35.58 -1.99
C ALA A 158 -3.66 36.86 -2.20
N ASP A 159 -2.76 36.87 -3.21
CA ASP A 159 -1.91 38.05 -3.55
C ASP A 159 -2.57 38.99 -4.60
N ARG A 160 -3.81 38.72 -5.02
CA ARG A 160 -4.59 39.55 -5.95
C ARG A 160 -5.74 40.27 -5.25
#